data_a56862f4748fc769b17a6ec3c2351d1a
#
_entry.id   a56862f4748fc769b17a6ec3c2351d1a
#
_cell.length_a   1.000
_cell.length_b   1.000
_cell.length_c   1.000
_cell.angle_alpha   90.00
_cell.angle_beta   90.00
_cell.angle_gamma   90.00
#
_symmetry.space_group_name_H-M   'P 1'
#
loop_
_entity.id
_entity.type
_entity.pdbx_description
1 polymer ?
#
loop_
_entity_poly.entity_id
_entity_poly.type
_entity_poly.pdbx_seq_one_letter_code
_entity_poly.pdbx_strand_id
1 'polypeptide(L)'
;QKKIKDLQAKMPAEPRIRALWDRGVPSPTYIFRRGEFTNPGRLVGPGVPTVLTDGKTPFDAKPPWKGAKKTGNRLALAKWLIQPNHPLTARVMINRIWFHHYGRGIVESLSNFGNTGTRPSHPELLDWLATEFVSRGWSIKQMHRLMMTSRAYRQTSKANPRTESIDVDNS
;
A
#
# COMPACT_ATOMS: atom_id res chain seq x y z
N GLN A 1 7.76 -11.76 -47.55
CA GLN A 1 8.55 -10.78 -46.80
C GLN A 1 7.94 -9.38 -46.86
N LYS A 2 7.47 -8.88 -48.03
CA LYS A 2 6.85 -7.55 -48.20
C LYS A 2 5.57 -7.39 -47.30
N LYS A 3 4.71 -8.41 -47.35
CA LYS A 3 3.45 -8.42 -46.56
C LYS A 3 3.67 -8.38 -45.02
N ILE A 4 4.74 -8.99 -44.53
CA ILE A 4 5.12 -8.96 -43.11
C ILE A 4 5.61 -7.56 -42.71
N LYS A 5 6.43 -6.92 -43.54
CA LYS A 5 6.89 -5.55 -43.31
C LYS A 5 5.74 -4.54 -43.31
N ASP A 6 4.77 -4.70 -44.23
CA ASP A 6 3.59 -3.83 -44.29
C ASP A 6 2.67 -4.00 -43.07
N LEU A 7 2.56 -5.22 -42.51
CA LEU A 7 1.84 -5.48 -41.28
C LEU A 7 2.57 -4.91 -40.05
N GLN A 8 3.89 -5.06 -39.98
CA GLN A 8 4.70 -4.50 -38.90
C GLN A 8 4.66 -2.98 -38.89
N ALA A 9 4.64 -2.32 -40.07
CA ALA A 9 4.50 -0.87 -40.17
C ALA A 9 3.13 -0.34 -39.71
N LYS A 10 2.09 -1.17 -39.71
CA LYS A 10 0.74 -0.85 -39.24
C LYS A 10 0.52 -1.15 -37.77
N MET A 11 1.48 -1.82 -37.10
CA MET A 11 1.38 -2.07 -35.66
C MET A 11 1.53 -0.74 -34.90
N PRO A 12 0.65 -0.46 -33.92
CA PRO A 12 0.85 0.68 -33.07
C PRO A 12 2.17 0.54 -32.31
N ALA A 13 2.83 1.68 -32.06
CA ALA A 13 4.04 1.71 -31.27
C ALA A 13 3.75 1.08 -29.88
N GLU A 14 4.68 0.26 -29.40
CA GLU A 14 4.55 -0.32 -28.06
C GLU A 14 4.35 0.77 -27.00
N PRO A 15 3.37 0.62 -26.13
CA PRO A 15 3.14 1.61 -25.07
C PRO A 15 4.36 1.70 -24.17
N ARG A 16 4.92 2.92 -24.06
CA ARG A 16 6.06 3.18 -23.19
C ARG A 16 5.56 3.75 -21.86
N ILE A 17 5.97 3.14 -20.76
CA ILE A 17 5.73 3.63 -19.42
C ILE A 17 7.02 4.19 -18.82
N ARG A 18 6.90 5.23 -18.01
CA ARG A 18 8.02 5.67 -17.18
C ARG A 18 8.18 4.69 -16.03
N ALA A 19 9.33 4.05 -15.95
CA ALA A 19 9.63 3.11 -14.88
C ALA A 19 10.95 3.47 -14.21
N LEU A 20 11.01 3.22 -12.91
CA LEU A 20 12.26 3.28 -12.17
C LEU A 20 13.04 2.00 -12.42
N TRP A 21 14.34 2.13 -12.65
CA TRP A 21 15.22 0.99 -12.84
C TRP A 21 16.44 1.07 -11.91
N ASP A 22 16.95 -0.07 -11.56
CA ASP A 22 18.11 -0.20 -10.69
C ASP A 22 19.39 -0.10 -11.52
N ARG A 23 20.28 0.83 -11.17
CA ARG A 23 21.56 1.06 -11.85
C ARG A 23 22.68 0.13 -11.37
N GLY A 24 22.44 -0.77 -10.43
CA GLY A 24 23.44 -1.62 -9.79
C GLY A 24 23.90 -1.01 -8.47
N VAL A 25 25.20 -0.70 -8.33
CA VAL A 25 25.74 -0.17 -7.08
C VAL A 25 25.07 1.17 -6.72
N PRO A 26 24.40 1.27 -5.57
CA PRO A 26 23.78 2.52 -5.13
C PRO A 26 24.83 3.54 -4.70
N SER A 27 24.51 4.81 -4.82
CA SER A 27 25.33 5.87 -4.20
C SER A 27 25.37 5.66 -2.69
N PRO A 28 26.52 5.88 -2.04
CA PRO A 28 26.62 5.79 -0.58
C PRO A 28 25.68 6.79 0.08
N THR A 29 24.95 6.33 1.09
CA THR A 29 24.00 7.16 1.85
C THR A 29 24.50 7.31 3.28
N TYR A 30 24.55 8.55 3.77
CA TYR A 30 25.07 8.87 5.09
C TYR A 30 24.00 9.53 5.97
N ILE A 31 24.05 9.30 7.26
CA ILE A 31 23.37 10.17 8.22
C ILE A 31 24.18 11.45 8.31
N PHE A 32 23.59 12.57 7.93
CA PHE A 32 24.28 13.86 7.97
C PHE A 32 24.31 14.42 9.39
N ARG A 33 25.48 14.92 9.81
CA ARG A 33 25.61 15.58 11.11
C ARG A 33 24.85 16.91 11.08
N ARG A 34 23.94 17.10 12.03
CA ARG A 34 23.05 18.26 12.11
C ARG A 34 22.23 18.52 10.80
N GLY A 35 22.02 17.48 9.98
CA GLY A 35 21.29 17.62 8.71
C GLY A 35 22.08 18.27 7.57
N GLU A 36 23.36 18.60 7.79
CA GLU A 36 24.18 19.29 6.78
C GLU A 36 24.79 18.31 5.79
N PHE A 37 24.46 18.44 4.50
CA PHE A 37 24.86 17.51 3.43
C PHE A 37 26.38 17.48 3.19
N THR A 38 27.09 18.58 3.50
CA THR A 38 28.54 18.68 3.40
C THR A 38 29.29 18.01 4.56
N ASN A 39 28.55 17.60 5.60
CA ASN A 39 29.13 16.97 6.80
C ASN A 39 28.59 15.54 6.98
N PRO A 40 29.03 14.57 6.14
CA PRO A 40 28.57 13.19 6.22
C PRO A 40 29.07 12.54 7.52
N GLY A 41 28.14 11.86 8.20
CA GLY A 41 28.45 11.05 9.38
C GLY A 41 28.54 9.57 9.02
N ARG A 42 27.78 8.72 9.73
CA ARG A 42 27.81 7.27 9.54
C ARG A 42 27.19 6.86 8.22
N LEU A 43 27.86 5.99 7.46
CA LEU A 43 27.31 5.31 6.31
C LEU A 43 26.14 4.39 6.75
N VAL A 44 25.04 4.41 6.02
CA VAL A 44 23.89 3.56 6.29
C VAL A 44 23.49 2.75 5.05
N GLY A 45 23.07 1.53 5.29
CA GLY A 45 22.48 0.65 4.28
C GLY A 45 20.96 0.82 4.13
N PRO A 46 20.36 0.08 3.19
CA PRO A 46 18.91 0.03 3.06
C PRO A 46 18.27 -0.59 4.32
N GLY A 47 17.13 -0.06 4.73
CA GLY A 47 16.43 -0.54 5.90
C GLY A 47 14.96 -0.13 5.88
N VAL A 48 14.21 -0.59 6.86
CA VAL A 48 12.82 -0.23 7.10
C VAL A 48 12.65 0.24 8.55
N PRO A 49 11.60 1.01 8.87
CA PRO A 49 11.37 1.48 10.22
C PRO A 49 11.20 0.31 11.20
N THR A 50 12.02 0.24 12.23
CA THR A 50 12.03 -0.86 13.21
C THR A 50 10.68 -1.02 13.91
N VAL A 51 9.97 0.09 14.15
CA VAL A 51 8.63 0.08 14.76
C VAL A 51 7.58 -0.68 13.94
N LEU A 52 7.81 -0.88 12.64
CA LEU A 52 6.93 -1.63 11.75
C LEU A 52 7.44 -3.05 11.46
N THR A 53 8.39 -3.52 12.25
CA THR A 53 8.98 -4.87 12.12
C THR A 53 8.74 -5.67 13.39
N ASP A 54 9.01 -6.97 13.31
CA ASP A 54 9.04 -7.87 14.48
C ASP A 54 10.28 -7.67 15.38
N GLY A 55 11.18 -6.77 15.00
CA GLY A 55 12.46 -6.51 15.67
C GLY A 55 13.49 -7.64 15.57
N LYS A 56 13.16 -8.73 14.91
CA LYS A 56 13.99 -9.95 14.82
C LYS A 56 14.48 -10.23 13.41
N THR A 57 13.61 -10.03 12.42
CA THR A 57 13.93 -10.31 11.02
C THR A 57 14.62 -9.11 10.39
N PRO A 58 15.91 -9.23 9.99
CA PRO A 58 16.61 -8.13 9.34
C PRO A 58 16.03 -7.83 7.96
N PHE A 59 16.01 -6.55 7.62
CA PHE A 59 15.71 -6.16 6.23
C PHE A 59 16.91 -6.53 5.35
N ASP A 60 16.74 -7.53 4.50
CA ASP A 60 17.79 -8.07 3.65
C ASP A 60 17.44 -7.84 2.17
N ALA A 61 18.19 -6.95 1.53
CA ALA A 61 18.06 -6.65 0.12
C ALA A 61 19.06 -7.48 -0.68
N LYS A 62 18.57 -8.49 -1.39
CA LYS A 62 19.38 -9.36 -2.25
C LYS A 62 19.10 -9.11 -3.72
N PRO A 63 20.10 -9.28 -4.60
CA PRO A 63 19.88 -9.30 -6.03
C PRO A 63 18.70 -10.22 -6.41
N PRO A 64 17.86 -9.84 -7.37
CA PRO A 64 16.63 -10.57 -7.70
C PRO A 64 16.91 -12.01 -8.20
N TRP A 65 18.09 -12.27 -8.72
CA TRP A 65 18.59 -13.60 -9.10
C TRP A 65 20.11 -13.65 -9.01
N LYS A 66 20.69 -14.84 -8.97
CA LYS A 66 22.13 -15.05 -8.91
C LYS A 66 22.82 -14.44 -10.14
N GLY A 67 23.78 -13.56 -9.93
CA GLY A 67 24.52 -12.85 -10.98
C GLY A 67 23.82 -11.59 -11.54
N ALA A 68 22.68 -11.19 -11.02
CA ALA A 68 22.05 -9.94 -11.41
C ALA A 68 22.91 -8.74 -10.99
N LYS A 69 23.14 -7.82 -11.94
CA LYS A 69 23.81 -6.53 -11.68
C LYS A 69 22.83 -5.51 -11.10
N LYS A 70 22.04 -5.91 -10.11
CA LYS A 70 20.96 -5.13 -9.48
C LYS A 70 21.06 -5.28 -7.97
N THR A 71 20.70 -4.22 -7.23
CA THR A 71 20.74 -4.24 -5.77
C THR A 71 19.62 -5.06 -5.14
N GLY A 72 18.45 -5.08 -5.78
CA GLY A 72 17.24 -5.71 -5.25
C GLY A 72 16.52 -4.89 -4.18
N ASN A 73 16.98 -3.70 -3.83
CA ASN A 73 16.43 -2.88 -2.75
C ASN A 73 14.92 -2.62 -2.90
N ARG A 74 14.46 -2.26 -4.11
CA ARG A 74 13.03 -2.04 -4.36
C ARG A 74 12.21 -3.32 -4.26
N LEU A 75 12.75 -4.43 -4.74
CA LEU A 75 12.09 -5.72 -4.63
C LEU A 75 11.95 -6.15 -3.17
N ALA A 76 13.01 -5.94 -2.37
CA ALA A 76 12.99 -6.22 -0.94
C ALA A 76 11.94 -5.35 -0.22
N LEU A 77 11.91 -4.05 -0.52
CA LEU A 77 10.90 -3.14 0.03
C LEU A 77 9.47 -3.55 -0.38
N ALA A 78 9.25 -3.87 -1.66
CA ALA A 78 7.95 -4.32 -2.14
C ALA A 78 7.49 -5.60 -1.42
N LYS A 79 8.38 -6.59 -1.28
CA LYS A 79 8.09 -7.83 -0.55
C LYS A 79 7.78 -7.56 0.92
N TRP A 80 8.51 -6.66 1.56
CA TRP A 80 8.27 -6.29 2.95
C TRP A 80 6.91 -5.61 3.13
N LEU A 81 6.53 -4.68 2.24
CA LEU A 81 5.24 -3.99 2.30
C LEU A 81 4.03 -4.92 2.17
N ILE A 82 4.14 -6.01 1.40
CA ILE A 82 3.04 -6.97 1.19
C ILE A 82 3.11 -8.19 2.11
N GLN A 83 3.99 -8.19 3.11
CA GLN A 83 4.00 -9.29 4.09
C GLN A 83 2.64 -9.40 4.79
N PRO A 84 2.14 -10.62 5.03
CA PRO A 84 0.84 -10.83 5.66
C PRO A 84 0.71 -10.18 7.04
N ASN A 85 1.81 -10.10 7.77
CA ASN A 85 1.89 -9.51 9.11
C ASN A 85 2.28 -8.02 9.10
N HIS A 86 2.38 -7.37 7.92
CA HIS A 86 2.68 -5.94 7.85
C HIS A 86 1.54 -5.12 8.49
N PRO A 87 1.81 -4.30 9.51
CA PRO A 87 0.75 -3.72 10.35
C PRO A 87 -0.11 -2.66 9.65
N LEU A 88 0.36 -2.06 8.56
CA LEU A 88 -0.29 -0.89 7.95
C LEU A 88 -0.82 -1.12 6.54
N THR A 89 -0.11 -1.80 5.65
CA THR A 89 -0.40 -1.78 4.21
C THR A 89 -1.82 -2.24 3.89
N ALA A 90 -2.24 -3.38 4.44
CA ALA A 90 -3.59 -3.91 4.21
C ALA A 90 -4.67 -3.00 4.83
N ARG A 91 -4.45 -2.53 6.06
CA ARG A 91 -5.39 -1.63 6.75
C ARG A 91 -5.59 -0.31 6.01
N VAL A 92 -4.50 0.32 5.57
CA VAL A 92 -4.58 1.58 4.81
C VAL A 92 -5.32 1.39 3.49
N MET A 93 -5.03 0.31 2.76
CA MET A 93 -5.70 0.03 1.49
C MET A 93 -7.20 -0.23 1.69
N ILE A 94 -7.55 -1.06 2.67
CA ILE A 94 -8.95 -1.37 2.99
C ILE A 94 -9.71 -0.14 3.45
N ASN A 95 -9.10 0.69 4.27
CA ASN A 95 -9.74 1.94 4.72
C ASN A 95 -10.04 2.89 3.55
N ARG A 96 -9.15 2.96 2.55
CA ARG A 96 -9.40 3.72 1.31
C ARG A 96 -10.51 3.13 0.47
N ILE A 97 -10.55 1.80 0.30
CA ILE A 97 -11.64 1.12 -0.40
C ILE A 97 -12.96 1.38 0.32
N TRP A 98 -12.99 1.25 1.63
CA TRP A 98 -14.14 1.55 2.47
C TRP A 98 -14.64 2.99 2.29
N PHE A 99 -13.73 3.96 2.35
CA PHE A 99 -14.05 5.37 2.11
C PHE A 99 -14.77 5.59 0.77
N HIS A 100 -14.32 4.96 -0.30
CA HIS A 100 -14.94 5.10 -1.61
C HIS A 100 -16.34 4.46 -1.70
N HIS A 101 -16.69 3.54 -0.82
CA HIS A 101 -18.01 2.93 -0.76
C HIS A 101 -18.98 3.66 0.17
N TYR A 102 -18.49 4.18 1.29
CA TYR A 102 -19.32 4.71 2.36
C TYR A 102 -19.15 6.22 2.58
N GLY A 103 -18.26 6.88 1.83
CA GLY A 103 -18.02 8.32 1.93
C GLY A 103 -17.14 8.75 3.12
N ARG A 104 -16.99 7.91 4.15
CA ARG A 104 -16.15 8.12 5.32
C ARG A 104 -15.30 6.89 5.59
N GLY A 105 -14.03 7.06 5.94
CA GLY A 105 -13.15 5.95 6.31
C GLY A 105 -13.42 5.43 7.72
N ILE A 106 -13.16 4.16 7.98
CA ILE A 106 -13.13 3.61 9.35
C ILE A 106 -12.10 4.39 10.18
N VAL A 107 -10.97 4.75 9.56
CA VAL A 107 -10.06 5.79 10.02
C VAL A 107 -10.29 7.02 9.15
N GLU A 108 -10.81 8.09 9.72
CA GLU A 108 -11.22 9.30 8.99
C GLU A 108 -10.04 10.02 8.33
N SER A 109 -8.90 10.09 9.02
CA SER A 109 -7.68 10.69 8.50
C SER A 109 -6.97 9.79 7.49
N LEU A 110 -7.46 9.73 6.24
CA LEU A 110 -6.96 8.83 5.18
C LEU A 110 -5.47 8.97 4.86
N SER A 111 -4.92 10.18 4.99
CA SER A 111 -3.52 10.50 4.72
C SER A 111 -2.62 10.42 5.95
N ASN A 112 -3.21 10.26 7.14
CA ASN A 112 -2.49 10.18 8.41
C ASN A 112 -2.99 8.99 9.22
N PHE A 113 -2.39 7.83 8.95
CA PHE A 113 -2.75 6.54 9.54
C PHE A 113 -1.78 6.17 10.67
N GLY A 114 -1.59 7.07 11.62
CA GLY A 114 -0.65 6.93 12.73
C GLY A 114 -1.16 7.57 14.03
N ASN A 115 -0.29 7.68 15.03
CA ASN A 115 -0.63 8.18 16.36
C ASN A 115 -1.21 9.60 16.38
N THR A 116 -0.90 10.42 15.38
CA THR A 116 -1.43 11.78 15.23
C THR A 116 -2.68 11.85 14.35
N GLY A 117 -3.10 10.73 13.78
CA GLY A 117 -4.36 10.59 13.04
C GLY A 117 -5.55 10.30 13.95
N THR A 118 -6.74 10.20 13.32
CA THR A 118 -7.95 9.76 14.04
C THR A 118 -7.87 8.27 14.38
N ARG A 119 -8.42 7.90 15.51
CA ARG A 119 -8.56 6.48 15.86
C ARG A 119 -9.63 5.83 14.97
N PRO A 120 -9.50 4.53 14.66
CA PRO A 120 -10.54 3.83 13.94
C PRO A 120 -11.85 3.79 14.74
N SER A 121 -12.97 4.09 14.10
CA SER A 121 -14.31 3.96 14.70
C SER A 121 -14.65 2.51 15.04
N HIS A 122 -14.22 1.57 14.19
CA HIS A 122 -14.46 0.14 14.32
C HIS A 122 -13.15 -0.63 14.09
N PRO A 123 -12.26 -0.72 15.11
CA PRO A 123 -10.94 -1.33 14.95
C PRO A 123 -11.00 -2.81 14.57
N GLU A 124 -11.91 -3.57 15.17
CA GLU A 124 -12.08 -5.00 14.86
C GLU A 124 -12.53 -5.25 13.43
N LEU A 125 -13.44 -4.41 12.91
CA LEU A 125 -13.88 -4.47 11.52
C LEU A 125 -12.73 -4.16 10.56
N LEU A 126 -11.93 -3.15 10.87
CA LEU A 126 -10.76 -2.79 10.08
C LEU A 126 -9.76 -3.95 10.01
N ASP A 127 -9.48 -4.58 11.14
CA ASP A 127 -8.55 -5.70 11.24
C ASP A 127 -9.07 -6.95 10.51
N TRP A 128 -10.36 -7.25 10.66
CA TRP A 128 -10.98 -8.35 9.95
C TRP A 128 -10.94 -8.14 8.43
N LEU A 129 -11.34 -6.97 7.94
CA LEU A 129 -11.29 -6.63 6.52
C LEU A 129 -9.87 -6.67 5.96
N ALA A 130 -8.88 -6.22 6.72
CA ALA A 130 -7.47 -6.27 6.33
C ALA A 130 -6.98 -7.74 6.21
N THR A 131 -7.37 -8.60 7.13
CA THR A 131 -7.06 -10.02 7.10
C THR A 131 -7.73 -10.71 5.91
N GLU A 132 -9.01 -10.44 5.66
CA GLU A 132 -9.75 -10.94 4.48
C GLU A 132 -9.11 -10.50 3.17
N PHE A 133 -8.65 -9.26 3.09
CA PHE A 133 -7.98 -8.74 1.90
C PHE A 133 -6.70 -9.50 1.58
N VAL A 134 -5.88 -9.74 2.58
CA VAL A 134 -4.64 -10.54 2.43
C VAL A 134 -4.96 -11.98 2.06
N SER A 135 -5.88 -12.63 2.77
CA SER A 135 -6.27 -14.05 2.56
C SER A 135 -6.84 -14.29 1.15
N ARG A 136 -7.51 -13.29 0.59
CA ARG A 136 -8.05 -13.30 -0.78
C ARG A 136 -7.04 -12.86 -1.84
N GLY A 137 -5.74 -12.88 -1.54
CA GLY A 137 -4.66 -12.57 -2.46
C GLY A 137 -4.65 -11.11 -2.93
N TRP A 138 -4.99 -10.15 -2.05
CA TRP A 138 -5.01 -8.72 -2.33
C TRP A 138 -6.00 -8.33 -3.44
N SER A 139 -7.10 -9.06 -3.57
CA SER A 139 -8.09 -8.86 -4.63
C SER A 139 -9.06 -7.73 -4.29
N ILE A 140 -8.83 -6.55 -4.84
CA ILE A 140 -9.73 -5.38 -4.72
C ILE A 140 -11.14 -5.74 -5.19
N LYS A 141 -11.27 -6.49 -6.28
CA LYS A 141 -12.58 -6.91 -6.81
C LYS A 141 -13.39 -7.75 -5.81
N GLN A 142 -12.74 -8.65 -5.09
CA GLN A 142 -13.40 -9.45 -4.06
C GLN A 142 -13.82 -8.59 -2.87
N MET A 143 -13.03 -7.60 -2.48
CA MET A 143 -13.39 -6.65 -1.42
C MET A 143 -14.56 -5.76 -1.81
N HIS A 144 -14.61 -5.26 -3.04
CA HIS A 144 -15.80 -4.56 -3.55
C HIS A 144 -17.05 -5.43 -3.44
N ARG A 145 -16.98 -6.68 -3.90
CA ARG A 145 -18.11 -7.61 -3.80
C ARG A 145 -18.51 -7.82 -2.34
N LEU A 146 -17.55 -8.06 -1.44
CA LEU A 146 -17.82 -8.27 -0.01
C LEU A 146 -18.56 -7.08 0.61
N MET A 147 -18.09 -5.87 0.37
CA MET A 147 -18.68 -4.64 0.91
C MET A 147 -20.07 -4.39 0.32
N MET A 148 -20.22 -4.45 -1.00
CA MET A 148 -21.49 -4.14 -1.70
C MET A 148 -22.59 -5.17 -1.43
N THR A 149 -22.25 -6.42 -1.11
CA THR A 149 -23.23 -7.45 -0.74
C THR A 149 -23.53 -7.48 0.75
N SER A 150 -22.83 -6.69 1.56
CA SER A 150 -23.05 -6.61 3.01
C SER A 150 -24.44 -6.01 3.34
N ARG A 151 -24.95 -6.34 4.52
CA ARG A 151 -26.19 -5.71 5.02
C ARG A 151 -26.00 -4.22 5.24
N ALA A 152 -24.84 -3.77 5.67
CA ALA A 152 -24.53 -2.37 5.88
C ALA A 152 -24.69 -1.55 4.58
N TYR A 153 -24.11 -2.02 3.47
CA TYR A 153 -24.22 -1.33 2.18
C TYR A 153 -25.62 -1.36 1.57
N ARG A 154 -26.40 -2.40 1.88
CA ARG A 154 -27.74 -2.63 1.32
C ARG A 154 -28.86 -2.01 2.18
N GLN A 155 -28.54 -1.22 3.16
CA GLN A 155 -29.54 -0.50 3.94
C GLN A 155 -30.24 0.56 3.10
N THR A 156 -31.47 0.92 3.54
CA THR A 156 -32.22 2.02 2.92
C THR A 156 -31.57 3.36 3.26
N SER A 157 -31.52 4.27 2.29
CA SER A 157 -31.13 5.67 2.51
C SER A 157 -32.25 6.56 3.07
N LYS A 158 -33.43 5.99 3.32
CA LYS A 158 -34.53 6.75 3.91
C LYS A 158 -34.21 7.11 5.37
N ALA A 159 -34.25 8.38 5.65
CA ALA A 159 -34.10 8.90 7.00
C ALA A 159 -35.17 8.30 7.92
N ASN A 160 -34.76 7.91 9.12
CA ASN A 160 -35.65 7.45 10.18
C ASN A 160 -35.46 8.36 11.38
N PRO A 161 -36.50 9.12 11.78
CA PRO A 161 -36.40 10.07 12.89
C PRO A 161 -35.85 9.48 14.20
N ARG A 162 -36.07 8.17 14.41
CA ARG A 162 -35.54 7.47 15.59
C ARG A 162 -34.04 7.23 15.49
N THR A 163 -33.52 6.91 14.31
CA THR A 163 -32.08 6.70 14.11
C THR A 163 -31.33 8.02 14.08
N GLU A 164 -31.90 9.07 13.48
CA GLU A 164 -31.32 10.41 13.48
C GLU A 164 -31.14 11.00 14.89
N SER A 165 -32.00 10.67 15.84
CA SER A 165 -31.86 11.11 17.21
C SER A 165 -30.78 10.36 18.01
N ILE A 166 -30.37 9.17 17.56
CA ILE A 166 -29.40 8.30 18.23
C ILE A 166 -28.02 8.44 17.59
N ASP A 167 -27.98 8.52 16.28
CA ASP A 167 -26.75 8.57 15.48
C ASP A 167 -26.83 9.76 14.51
N VAL A 168 -26.59 10.95 15.05
CA VAL A 168 -26.67 12.24 14.31
C VAL A 168 -25.64 12.29 13.17
N ASP A 169 -24.48 11.70 13.38
CA ASP A 169 -23.35 11.74 12.43
C ASP A 169 -23.33 10.55 11.47
N ASN A 170 -24.23 9.61 11.62
CA ASN A 170 -24.32 8.37 10.82
C ASN A 170 -22.94 7.65 10.76
N SER A 171 -22.31 7.43 11.91
CA SER A 171 -20.95 6.94 12.08
C SER A 171 -20.87 5.49 12.57
#